data_20785c299c7802b7a47ec80afc4422cd
#
_entry.id   20785c299c7802b7a47ec80afc4422cd
#
_cell.length_a   1.000
_cell.length_b   1.000
_cell.length_c   1.000
_cell.angle_alpha   90.00
_cell.angle_beta   90.00
_cell.angle_gamma   90.00
#
_symmetry.space_group_name_H-M   'P 1'
#
loop_
_entity.id
_entity.type
_entity.pdbx_description
1 polymer ?
#
loop_
_entity_poly.entity_id
_entity_poly.type
_entity_poly.pdbx_seq_one_letter_code
_entity_poly.pdbx_strand_id
1 'polypeptide(L)'
;MAIYNSISKNDWQYILSSSLLIIVFILTDLIGIIDKEYFYFVPRLISDQPHRIFKSILTHADLNHLLSNLGGIIITRYFLMRLGIESRFFYLKFILICSFLNFFIIWFYEKILSYFLNFYPNYAALGFSGIIYALFGFLLLTSFYGKSHFLGKKIDLKSNYEVQKMSKTICLIGLIFSFFPGVSLLGHISGFIAGCFLFLI
;
A
#
# COMPACT_ATOMS: atom_id res chain seq x y z
N MET A 1 15.00 6.38 24.75
CA MET A 1 15.18 6.68 23.31
C MET A 1 14.01 7.54 22.86
N ALA A 2 14.18 8.83 22.69
CA ALA A 2 13.08 9.76 22.47
C ALA A 2 12.51 9.56 21.06
N ILE A 3 11.29 9.06 20.98
CA ILE A 3 10.49 8.92 19.74
C ILE A 3 9.93 10.30 19.31
N TYR A 4 10.33 11.36 20.00
CA TYR A 4 9.91 12.72 19.69
C TYR A 4 10.78 13.32 18.59
N ASN A 5 10.56 12.87 17.38
CA ASN A 5 10.91 13.72 16.27
C ASN A 5 9.74 14.67 16.04
N SER A 6 10.07 15.96 16.14
CA SER A 6 9.21 17.07 15.77
C SER A 6 8.39 16.75 14.51
N ILE A 7 7.14 17.18 14.50
CA ILE A 7 6.27 17.11 13.32
C ILE A 7 7.03 17.74 12.16
N SER A 8 7.38 16.94 11.16
CA SER A 8 8.04 17.40 9.95
C SER A 8 7.05 18.20 9.09
N LYS A 9 7.56 19.21 8.37
CA LYS A 9 6.75 19.95 7.39
C LYS A 9 6.11 19.03 6.32
N ASN A 10 6.62 17.82 6.17
CA ASN A 10 6.14 16.85 5.19
C ASN A 10 5.12 15.84 5.76
N ASP A 11 4.84 15.88 7.07
CA ASP A 11 3.89 14.98 7.73
C ASP A 11 2.44 15.17 7.27
N TRP A 12 2.14 16.31 6.66
CA TRP A 12 0.82 16.59 6.10
C TRP A 12 0.34 15.50 5.13
N GLN A 13 1.26 14.81 4.41
CA GLN A 13 0.92 13.73 3.47
C GLN A 13 0.34 12.51 4.20
N TYR A 14 0.90 12.16 5.35
CA TYR A 14 0.40 11.05 6.19
C TYR A 14 -0.90 11.43 6.88
N ILE A 15 -1.00 12.68 7.35
CA ILE A 15 -2.23 13.21 7.95
C ILE A 15 -3.35 13.22 6.91
N LEU A 16 -3.08 13.73 5.70
CA LEU A 16 -4.06 13.78 4.62
C LEU A 16 -4.56 12.38 4.26
N SER A 17 -3.65 11.42 4.02
CA SER A 17 -4.04 10.05 3.69
C SER A 17 -4.86 9.41 4.82
N SER A 18 -4.41 9.52 6.08
CA SER A 18 -5.15 8.99 7.22
C SER A 18 -6.53 9.64 7.38
N SER A 19 -6.62 10.96 7.22
CA SER A 19 -7.89 11.68 7.30
C SER A 19 -8.86 11.25 6.21
N LEU A 20 -8.37 11.05 4.97
CA LEU A 20 -9.20 10.57 3.87
C LEU A 20 -9.76 9.16 4.15
N LEU A 21 -8.94 8.24 4.70
CA LEU A 21 -9.41 6.90 5.07
C LEU A 21 -10.51 6.98 6.13
N ILE A 22 -10.32 7.80 7.16
CA ILE A 22 -11.29 7.98 8.24
C ILE A 22 -12.59 8.60 7.71
N ILE A 23 -12.50 9.67 6.90
CA ILE A 23 -13.67 10.35 6.34
C ILE A 23 -14.48 9.40 5.46
N VAL A 24 -13.82 8.65 4.56
CA VAL A 24 -14.52 7.68 3.71
C VAL A 24 -15.19 6.61 4.56
N PHE A 25 -14.52 6.07 5.57
CA PHE A 25 -15.11 5.07 6.48
C PHE A 25 -16.33 5.62 7.23
N ILE A 26 -16.27 6.86 7.70
CA ILE A 26 -17.43 7.51 8.34
C ILE A 26 -18.61 7.60 7.36
N LEU A 27 -18.35 8.04 6.13
CA LEU A 27 -19.40 8.24 5.12
C LEU A 27 -20.00 6.92 4.62
N THR A 28 -19.20 5.86 4.53
CA THR A 28 -19.64 4.55 4.00
C THR A 28 -20.20 3.62 5.07
N ASP A 29 -19.56 3.55 6.23
CA ASP A 29 -19.87 2.51 7.25
C ASP A 29 -20.62 3.04 8.46
N LEU A 30 -20.35 4.26 8.93
CA LEU A 30 -21.03 4.81 10.11
C LEU A 30 -22.31 5.57 9.75
N ILE A 31 -22.28 6.38 8.71
CA ILE A 31 -23.43 7.19 8.29
C ILE A 31 -24.22 6.50 7.17
N GLY A 32 -23.54 5.72 6.32
CA GLY A 32 -24.15 4.99 5.23
C GLY A 32 -24.70 5.87 4.08
N ILE A 33 -24.20 7.10 3.93
CA ILE A 33 -24.61 8.02 2.86
C ILE A 33 -24.11 7.54 1.50
N ILE A 34 -22.96 6.86 1.48
CA ILE A 34 -22.30 6.39 0.27
C ILE A 34 -22.21 4.86 0.36
N ASP A 35 -22.74 4.18 -0.65
CA ASP A 35 -22.55 2.74 -0.76
C ASP A 35 -21.09 2.43 -1.07
N LYS A 36 -20.44 1.67 -0.19
CA LYS A 36 -19.03 1.31 -0.31
C LYS A 36 -18.72 0.43 -1.51
N GLU A 37 -19.71 -0.28 -2.08
CA GLU A 37 -19.50 -1.08 -3.28
C GLU A 37 -19.06 -0.26 -4.50
N TYR A 38 -19.43 1.03 -4.55
CA TYR A 38 -18.96 1.96 -5.59
C TYR A 38 -17.44 2.25 -5.50
N PHE A 39 -16.83 1.92 -4.37
CA PHE A 39 -15.40 2.13 -4.16
C PHE A 39 -14.57 0.89 -4.46
N TYR A 40 -15.15 -0.33 -4.40
CA TYR A 40 -14.39 -1.55 -4.59
C TYR A 40 -13.70 -1.58 -5.95
N PHE A 41 -12.45 -2.02 -5.95
CA PHE A 41 -11.78 -2.38 -7.19
C PHE A 41 -12.35 -3.71 -7.69
N VAL A 42 -12.94 -3.67 -8.85
CA VAL A 42 -13.48 -4.84 -9.55
C VAL A 42 -12.84 -4.87 -10.93
N PRO A 43 -11.91 -5.80 -11.21
CA PRO A 43 -11.11 -5.80 -12.44
C PRO A 43 -11.93 -5.75 -13.72
N ARG A 44 -13.07 -6.44 -13.77
CA ARG A 44 -13.97 -6.44 -14.94
C ARG A 44 -14.59 -5.07 -15.25
N LEU A 45 -14.69 -4.20 -14.25
CA LEU A 45 -15.29 -2.86 -14.40
C LEU A 45 -14.25 -1.78 -14.72
N ILE A 46 -12.97 -2.12 -14.76
CA ILE A 46 -11.92 -1.09 -14.81
C ILE A 46 -11.91 -0.31 -16.13
N SER A 47 -12.32 -0.94 -17.23
CA SER A 47 -12.42 -0.28 -18.53
C SER A 47 -13.44 0.87 -18.51
N ASP A 48 -14.56 0.67 -17.79
CA ASP A 48 -15.65 1.62 -17.71
C ASP A 48 -15.53 2.56 -16.51
N GLN A 49 -14.87 2.08 -15.43
CA GLN A 49 -14.77 2.75 -14.15
C GLN A 49 -13.33 2.80 -13.61
N PRO A 50 -12.36 3.42 -14.34
CA PRO A 50 -10.94 3.43 -13.96
C PRO A 50 -10.66 4.15 -12.64
N HIS A 51 -11.55 5.03 -12.21
CA HIS A 51 -11.45 5.71 -10.91
C HIS A 51 -11.47 4.76 -9.71
N ARG A 52 -11.96 3.52 -9.87
CA ARG A 52 -11.98 2.50 -8.82
C ARG A 52 -10.57 2.12 -8.35
N ILE A 53 -9.54 2.28 -9.20
CA ILE A 53 -8.13 2.09 -8.82
C ILE A 53 -7.77 2.94 -7.59
N PHE A 54 -8.22 4.19 -7.55
CA PHE A 54 -7.88 5.10 -6.46
C PHE A 54 -8.92 5.12 -5.34
N LYS A 55 -10.19 4.89 -5.66
CA LYS A 55 -11.24 4.87 -4.64
C LYS A 55 -11.13 3.66 -3.71
N SER A 56 -10.76 2.49 -4.24
CA SER A 56 -10.68 1.26 -3.46
C SER A 56 -9.66 1.28 -2.33
N ILE A 57 -8.57 2.04 -2.47
CA ILE A 57 -7.60 2.19 -1.39
C ILE A 57 -8.14 3.00 -0.20
N LEU A 58 -9.19 3.77 -0.39
CA LEU A 58 -9.79 4.61 0.66
C LEU A 58 -10.84 3.85 1.47
N THR A 59 -11.36 2.73 0.96
CA THR A 59 -12.46 1.96 1.56
C THR A 59 -11.93 0.80 2.36
N HIS A 60 -12.60 0.45 3.45
CA HIS A 60 -12.22 -0.62 4.35
C HIS A 60 -13.40 -1.55 4.63
N ALA A 61 -13.13 -2.83 4.87
CA ALA A 61 -14.17 -3.82 5.16
C ALA A 61 -14.88 -3.52 6.49
N ASP A 62 -14.09 -3.20 7.50
CA ASP A 62 -14.53 -2.94 8.87
C ASP A 62 -13.54 -2.02 9.61
N LEU A 63 -13.86 -1.69 10.86
CA LEU A 63 -13.05 -0.83 11.71
C LEU A 63 -11.65 -1.41 11.99
N ASN A 64 -11.53 -2.72 12.19
CA ASN A 64 -10.24 -3.36 12.47
C ASN A 64 -9.31 -3.24 11.24
N HIS A 65 -9.87 -3.42 10.04
CA HIS A 65 -9.16 -3.22 8.79
C HIS A 65 -8.67 -1.77 8.64
N LEU A 66 -9.53 -0.78 8.93
CA LEU A 66 -9.15 0.64 8.95
C LEU A 66 -8.01 0.90 9.94
N LEU A 67 -8.15 0.47 11.19
CA LEU A 67 -7.14 0.69 12.25
C LEU A 67 -5.80 0.04 11.90
N SER A 68 -5.81 -1.15 11.33
CA SER A 68 -4.60 -1.84 10.85
C SER A 68 -3.89 -1.03 9.77
N ASN A 69 -4.63 -0.45 8.84
CA ASN A 69 -4.07 0.38 7.77
C ASN A 69 -3.55 1.73 8.29
N LEU A 70 -4.22 2.35 9.25
CA LEU A 70 -3.71 3.55 9.92
C LEU A 70 -2.38 3.26 10.65
N GLY A 71 -2.29 2.13 11.35
CA GLY A 71 -1.03 1.63 11.92
C GLY A 71 0.05 1.45 10.86
N GLY A 72 -0.30 0.90 9.70
CA GLY A 72 0.60 0.75 8.55
C GLY A 72 1.12 2.09 8.01
N ILE A 73 0.29 3.14 7.98
CA ILE A 73 0.72 4.49 7.60
C ILE A 73 1.76 5.04 8.59
N ILE A 74 1.56 4.83 9.90
CA ILE A 74 2.53 5.25 10.93
C ILE A 74 3.87 4.52 10.73
N ILE A 75 3.83 3.22 10.47
CA ILE A 75 5.01 2.41 10.16
C ILE A 75 5.70 2.92 8.90
N THR A 76 4.94 3.21 7.85
CA THR A 76 5.47 3.79 6.60
C THR A 76 6.21 5.10 6.87
N ARG A 77 5.59 6.02 7.61
CA ARG A 77 6.22 7.28 8.01
C ARG A 77 7.54 7.04 8.75
N TYR A 78 7.55 6.14 9.72
CA TYR A 78 8.75 5.81 10.48
C TYR A 78 9.91 5.38 9.58
N PHE A 79 9.67 4.46 8.65
CA PHE A 79 10.70 3.99 7.73
C PHE A 79 11.19 5.09 6.78
N LEU A 80 10.29 5.84 6.19
CA LEU A 80 10.66 6.91 5.26
C LEU A 80 11.46 8.02 5.94
N MET A 81 11.16 8.33 7.19
CA MET A 81 11.96 9.25 8.00
C MET A 81 13.36 8.68 8.28
N ARG A 82 13.45 7.41 8.69
CA ARG A 82 14.74 6.75 8.95
C ARG A 82 15.63 6.66 7.72
N LEU A 83 15.02 6.58 6.54
CA LEU A 83 15.73 6.60 5.26
C LEU A 83 16.08 8.02 4.77
N GLY A 84 15.72 9.06 5.52
CA GLY A 84 15.92 10.43 5.10
C GLY A 84 15.13 10.82 3.84
N ILE A 85 14.03 10.10 3.56
CA ILE A 85 13.17 10.35 2.40
C ILE A 85 12.12 11.38 2.80
N GLU A 86 12.53 12.61 2.98
CA GLU A 86 11.65 13.71 3.30
C GLU A 86 11.51 14.65 2.09
N SER A 87 10.56 14.36 1.21
CA SER A 87 10.19 15.32 0.18
C SER A 87 8.70 15.65 0.24
N ARG A 88 8.37 16.89 -0.21
CA ARG A 88 7.02 17.44 -0.10
C ARG A 88 5.92 16.55 -0.70
N PHE A 89 6.24 15.75 -1.70
CA PHE A 89 5.25 14.94 -2.42
C PHE A 89 5.66 13.47 -2.56
N PHE A 90 6.73 13.04 -1.87
CA PHE A 90 7.26 11.69 -2.04
C PHE A 90 6.20 10.62 -1.73
N TYR A 91 5.55 10.73 -0.57
CA TYR A 91 4.59 9.73 -0.12
C TYR A 91 3.34 9.70 -1.01
N LEU A 92 2.83 10.85 -1.44
CA LEU A 92 1.70 10.90 -2.38
C LEU A 92 2.05 10.28 -3.73
N LYS A 93 3.25 10.56 -4.26
CA LYS A 93 3.72 9.91 -5.49
C LYS A 93 3.83 8.40 -5.31
N PHE A 94 4.35 7.95 -4.17
CA PHE A 94 4.42 6.54 -3.81
C PHE A 94 3.03 5.90 -3.84
N ILE A 95 2.04 6.49 -3.17
CA ILE A 95 0.66 6.01 -3.16
C ILE A 95 0.11 5.90 -4.58
N LEU A 96 0.23 6.96 -5.40
CA LEU A 96 -0.32 6.98 -6.75
C LEU A 96 0.28 5.89 -7.64
N ILE A 97 1.61 5.76 -7.66
CA ILE A 97 2.32 4.77 -8.48
C ILE A 97 2.00 3.35 -8.00
N CYS A 98 2.07 3.11 -6.67
CA CYS A 98 1.79 1.79 -6.12
C CYS A 98 0.34 1.37 -6.29
N SER A 99 -0.63 2.30 -6.19
CA SER A 99 -2.03 2.00 -6.47
C SER A 99 -2.20 1.52 -7.90
N PHE A 100 -1.65 2.27 -8.87
CA PHE A 100 -1.74 1.90 -10.27
C PHE A 100 -1.09 0.53 -10.54
N LEU A 101 0.15 0.32 -10.09
CA LEU A 101 0.87 -0.93 -10.30
C LEU A 101 0.19 -2.12 -9.62
N ASN A 102 -0.25 -1.97 -8.36
CA ASN A 102 -0.93 -3.00 -7.61
C ASN A 102 -2.18 -3.50 -8.35
N PHE A 103 -3.05 -2.57 -8.74
CA PHE A 103 -4.29 -2.94 -9.39
C PHE A 103 -4.10 -3.36 -10.84
N PHE A 104 -3.07 -2.87 -11.53
CA PHE A 104 -2.67 -3.36 -12.84
C PHE A 104 -2.25 -4.84 -12.77
N ILE A 105 -1.46 -5.23 -11.76
CA ILE A 105 -1.05 -6.62 -11.54
C ILE A 105 -2.27 -7.52 -11.29
N ILE A 106 -3.20 -7.08 -10.45
CA ILE A 106 -4.44 -7.82 -10.17
C ILE A 106 -5.28 -8.00 -11.44
N TRP A 107 -5.48 -6.92 -12.19
CA TRP A 107 -6.21 -6.93 -13.46
C TRP A 107 -5.55 -7.87 -14.47
N PHE A 108 -4.24 -7.81 -14.62
CA PHE A 108 -3.48 -8.67 -15.52
C PHE A 108 -3.59 -10.14 -15.12
N TYR A 109 -3.48 -10.44 -13.82
CA TYR A 109 -3.67 -11.79 -13.29
C TYR A 109 -5.06 -12.35 -13.63
N GLU A 110 -6.13 -11.57 -13.44
CA GLU A 110 -7.47 -12.00 -13.84
C GLU A 110 -7.59 -12.24 -15.35
N LYS A 111 -6.98 -11.41 -16.18
CA LYS A 111 -6.98 -11.60 -17.62
C LYS A 111 -6.29 -12.91 -18.02
N ILE A 112 -5.18 -13.25 -17.38
CA ILE A 112 -4.49 -14.53 -17.59
C ILE A 112 -5.42 -15.69 -17.22
N LEU A 113 -6.03 -15.66 -16.04
CA LEU A 113 -6.94 -16.73 -15.59
C LEU A 113 -8.14 -16.89 -16.53
N SER A 114 -8.74 -15.80 -16.95
CA SER A 114 -9.88 -15.85 -17.87
C SER A 114 -9.51 -16.42 -19.25
N TYR A 115 -8.31 -16.07 -19.74
CA TYR A 115 -7.87 -16.52 -21.08
C TYR A 115 -7.45 -18.00 -21.10
N PHE A 116 -6.66 -18.44 -20.11
CA PHE A 116 -6.09 -19.78 -20.13
C PHE A 116 -6.96 -20.84 -19.45
N LEU A 117 -7.74 -20.45 -18.44
CA LEU A 117 -8.48 -21.39 -17.60
C LEU A 117 -10.01 -21.26 -17.76
N ASN A 118 -10.50 -20.35 -18.61
CA ASN A 118 -11.93 -19.98 -18.66
C ASN A 118 -12.53 -19.71 -17.27
N PHE A 119 -11.69 -19.25 -16.35
CA PHE A 119 -12.06 -18.96 -14.98
C PHE A 119 -12.20 -17.46 -14.78
N TYR A 120 -13.37 -17.01 -14.36
CA TYR A 120 -13.70 -15.61 -14.10
C TYR A 120 -13.88 -15.42 -12.59
N PRO A 121 -12.80 -15.14 -11.85
CA PRO A 121 -12.92 -14.94 -10.41
C PRO A 121 -13.81 -13.72 -10.14
N ASN A 122 -14.76 -13.88 -9.23
CA ASN A 122 -15.56 -12.75 -8.75
C ASN A 122 -14.76 -12.05 -7.64
N TYR A 123 -13.74 -11.31 -8.05
CA TYR A 123 -12.80 -10.67 -7.14
C TYR A 123 -13.13 -9.18 -6.96
N ALA A 124 -13.15 -8.77 -5.72
CA ALA A 124 -13.21 -7.35 -5.34
C ALA A 124 -12.09 -7.06 -4.33
N ALA A 125 -11.37 -5.97 -4.53
CA ALA A 125 -10.32 -5.52 -3.62
C ALA A 125 -10.65 -4.17 -3.04
N LEU A 126 -10.23 -3.99 -1.79
CA LEU A 126 -10.38 -2.73 -1.07
C LEU A 126 -9.28 -2.61 0.01
N GLY A 127 -9.02 -1.39 0.44
CA GLY A 127 -8.09 -1.11 1.53
C GLY A 127 -6.73 -0.59 1.10
N PHE A 128 -6.13 0.13 2.01
CA PHE A 128 -4.82 0.77 1.81
C PHE A 128 -3.64 -0.22 1.93
N SER A 129 -3.90 -1.45 2.35
CA SER A 129 -2.88 -2.46 2.66
C SER A 129 -1.97 -2.78 1.48
N GLY A 130 -2.48 -2.80 0.24
CA GLY A 130 -1.66 -2.98 -0.95
C GLY A 130 -0.50 -1.98 -1.06
N ILE A 131 -0.72 -0.73 -0.63
CA ILE A 131 0.31 0.32 -0.60
C ILE A 131 1.36 0.05 0.50
N ILE A 132 0.90 -0.42 1.67
CA ILE A 132 1.78 -0.80 2.78
C ILE A 132 2.67 -1.97 2.35
N TYR A 133 2.10 -2.98 1.68
CA TYR A 133 2.87 -4.11 1.17
C TYR A 133 3.82 -3.72 0.04
N ALA A 134 3.47 -2.71 -0.78
CA ALA A 134 4.41 -2.15 -1.74
C ALA A 134 5.64 -1.54 -1.04
N LEU A 135 5.45 -0.84 0.08
CA LEU A 135 6.59 -0.39 0.87
C LEU A 135 7.44 -1.57 1.36
N PHE A 136 6.82 -2.65 1.82
CA PHE A 136 7.56 -3.83 2.28
C PHE A 136 8.39 -4.46 1.16
N GLY A 137 7.84 -4.62 -0.04
CA GLY A 137 8.57 -5.13 -1.21
C GLY A 137 9.75 -4.24 -1.59
N PHE A 138 9.53 -2.94 -1.66
CA PHE A 138 10.57 -1.96 -1.92
C PHE A 138 11.70 -2.00 -0.87
N LEU A 139 11.36 -1.99 0.40
CA LEU A 139 12.33 -2.02 1.51
C LEU A 139 13.09 -3.34 1.56
N LEU A 140 12.43 -4.46 1.26
CA LEU A 140 13.08 -5.76 1.25
C LEU A 140 14.18 -5.81 0.19
N LEU A 141 13.87 -5.43 -1.06
CA LEU A 141 14.89 -5.41 -2.13
C LEU A 141 16.00 -4.40 -1.83
N THR A 142 15.66 -3.22 -1.33
CA THR A 142 16.65 -2.23 -0.90
C THR A 142 17.58 -2.82 0.18
N SER A 143 17.04 -3.66 1.08
CA SER A 143 17.83 -4.30 2.13
C SER A 143 18.81 -5.35 1.62
N PHE A 144 18.48 -6.06 0.53
CA PHE A 144 19.36 -7.05 -0.08
C PHE A 144 20.42 -6.41 -0.99
N TYR A 145 20.01 -5.54 -1.88
CA TYR A 145 20.88 -4.93 -2.87
C TYR A 145 21.60 -3.67 -2.37
N GLY A 146 21.09 -3.09 -1.31
CA GLY A 146 21.73 -2.01 -0.58
C GLY A 146 21.52 -0.62 -1.15
N LYS A 147 21.20 -0.48 -2.44
CA LYS A 147 21.01 0.81 -3.10
C LYS A 147 19.86 0.77 -4.08
N SER A 148 19.07 1.83 -4.07
CA SER A 148 18.01 2.04 -5.06
C SER A 148 17.94 3.51 -5.44
N HIS A 149 17.54 3.78 -6.67
CA HIS A 149 17.13 5.10 -7.13
C HIS A 149 15.61 5.08 -7.24
N PHE A 150 14.92 5.81 -6.38
CA PHE A 150 13.48 5.89 -6.39
C PHE A 150 13.04 7.34 -6.43
N LEU A 151 12.27 7.71 -7.47
CA LEU A 151 11.84 9.09 -7.69
C LEU A 151 12.99 10.11 -7.61
N GLY A 152 14.14 9.77 -8.18
CA GLY A 152 15.34 10.59 -8.21
C GLY A 152 16.14 10.60 -6.89
N LYS A 153 15.81 9.76 -5.91
CA LYS A 153 16.56 9.63 -4.67
C LYS A 153 17.32 8.32 -4.60
N LYS A 154 18.58 8.40 -4.22
CA LYS A 154 19.41 7.24 -3.91
C LYS A 154 19.17 6.83 -2.46
N ILE A 155 18.79 5.58 -2.26
CA ILE A 155 18.51 5.01 -0.93
C ILE A 155 19.51 3.89 -0.69
N ASP A 156 20.19 3.93 0.47
CA ASP A 156 21.14 2.90 0.88
C ASP A 156 20.78 2.40 2.28
N LEU A 157 20.21 1.20 2.36
CA LEU A 157 19.88 0.54 3.64
C LEU A 157 21.02 -0.30 4.22
N LYS A 158 22.04 -0.65 3.43
CA LYS A 158 23.16 -1.46 3.93
C LYS A 158 23.96 -0.76 5.01
N SER A 159 23.99 0.57 4.99
CA SER A 159 24.67 1.38 6.00
C SER A 159 23.94 1.42 7.35
N ASN A 160 22.67 1.04 7.40
CA ASN A 160 21.84 1.09 8.61
C ASN A 160 21.27 -0.29 8.95
N TYR A 161 22.06 -1.07 9.70
CA TYR A 161 21.72 -2.43 10.11
C TYR A 161 20.40 -2.53 10.88
N GLU A 162 20.10 -1.58 11.76
CA GLU A 162 18.85 -1.60 12.54
C GLU A 162 17.63 -1.46 11.65
N VAL A 163 17.64 -0.48 10.72
CA VAL A 163 16.54 -0.28 9.76
C VAL A 163 16.42 -1.50 8.84
N GLN A 164 17.53 -2.07 8.39
CA GLN A 164 17.53 -3.28 7.58
C GLN A 164 16.88 -4.47 8.32
N LYS A 165 17.28 -4.72 9.58
CA LYS A 165 16.71 -5.77 10.40
C LYS A 165 15.23 -5.57 10.63
N MET A 166 14.81 -4.35 10.98
CA MET A 166 13.39 -4.02 11.17
C MET A 166 12.58 -4.20 9.89
N SER A 167 13.11 -3.77 8.73
CA SER A 167 12.44 -3.95 7.43
C SER A 167 12.19 -5.42 7.14
N LYS A 168 13.18 -6.29 7.33
CA LYS A 168 13.03 -7.76 7.15
C LYS A 168 12.01 -8.35 8.11
N THR A 169 12.05 -7.93 9.38
CA THR A 169 11.09 -8.40 10.39
C THR A 169 9.66 -8.01 10.04
N ILE A 170 9.42 -6.77 9.63
CA ILE A 170 8.08 -6.30 9.25
C ILE A 170 7.59 -6.99 7.99
N CYS A 171 8.47 -7.23 7.00
CA CYS A 171 8.11 -8.01 5.81
C CYS A 171 7.67 -9.43 6.18
N LEU A 172 8.38 -10.09 7.10
CA LEU A 172 8.02 -11.43 7.58
C LEU A 172 6.68 -11.42 8.32
N ILE A 173 6.49 -10.47 9.23
CA ILE A 173 5.23 -10.30 9.97
C ILE A 173 4.09 -10.04 8.98
N GLY A 174 4.26 -9.13 8.03
CA GLY A 174 3.28 -8.84 6.99
C GLY A 174 2.92 -10.09 6.19
N LEU A 175 3.91 -10.88 5.78
CA LEU A 175 3.67 -12.14 5.07
C LEU A 175 2.78 -13.09 5.90
N ILE A 176 3.08 -13.27 7.19
CA ILE A 176 2.27 -14.10 8.09
C ILE A 176 0.83 -13.57 8.17
N PHE A 177 0.66 -12.26 8.36
CA PHE A 177 -0.67 -11.64 8.42
C PHE A 177 -1.48 -11.77 7.13
N SER A 178 -0.82 -11.95 5.98
CA SER A 178 -1.52 -12.16 4.70
C SER A 178 -2.30 -13.47 4.61
N PHE A 179 -2.01 -14.44 5.49
CA PHE A 179 -2.72 -15.72 5.54
C PHE A 179 -3.90 -15.74 6.51
N PHE A 180 -4.18 -14.63 7.21
CA PHE A 180 -5.34 -14.58 8.10
C PHE A 180 -6.66 -14.52 7.29
N PRO A 181 -7.73 -15.14 7.82
CA PRO A 181 -9.05 -15.08 7.18
C PRO A 181 -9.54 -13.63 7.00
N GLY A 182 -10.18 -13.35 5.87
CA GLY A 182 -10.70 -12.02 5.55
C GLY A 182 -9.67 -11.06 4.96
N VAL A 183 -8.41 -11.48 4.83
CA VAL A 183 -7.33 -10.68 4.24
C VAL A 183 -7.18 -11.01 2.75
N SER A 184 -7.05 -9.99 1.92
CA SER A 184 -6.83 -10.16 0.47
C SER A 184 -5.37 -10.54 0.18
N LEU A 185 -5.07 -11.84 0.16
CA LEU A 185 -3.74 -12.34 -0.18
C LEU A 185 -3.26 -11.81 -1.54
N LEU A 186 -4.13 -11.82 -2.55
CA LEU A 186 -3.79 -11.32 -3.89
C LEU A 186 -3.47 -9.81 -3.84
N GLY A 187 -4.25 -9.01 -3.10
CA GLY A 187 -4.00 -7.58 -2.90
C GLY A 187 -2.65 -7.30 -2.23
N HIS A 188 -2.25 -8.14 -1.28
CA HIS A 188 -0.96 -8.02 -0.59
C HIS A 188 0.21 -8.44 -1.48
N ILE A 189 0.11 -9.59 -2.17
CA ILE A 189 1.16 -10.06 -3.08
C ILE A 189 1.36 -9.08 -4.23
N SER A 190 0.29 -8.61 -4.87
CA SER A 190 0.39 -7.65 -5.97
C SER A 190 0.97 -6.32 -5.50
N GLY A 191 0.59 -5.84 -4.31
CA GLY A 191 1.21 -4.68 -3.69
C GLY A 191 2.71 -4.88 -3.47
N PHE A 192 3.11 -6.00 -2.87
CA PHE A 192 4.51 -6.34 -2.63
C PHE A 192 5.32 -6.36 -3.94
N ILE A 193 4.78 -6.98 -5.00
CA ILE A 193 5.41 -7.00 -6.34
C ILE A 193 5.51 -5.58 -6.90
N ALA A 194 4.49 -4.74 -6.76
CA ALA A 194 4.52 -3.34 -7.17
C ALA A 194 5.68 -2.58 -6.53
N GLY A 195 5.91 -2.80 -5.22
CA GLY A 195 7.05 -2.24 -4.51
C GLY A 195 8.41 -2.73 -5.01
N CYS A 196 8.50 -4.02 -5.36
CA CYS A 196 9.69 -4.58 -5.99
C CYS A 196 9.98 -3.91 -7.36
N PHE A 197 8.95 -3.66 -8.16
CA PHE A 197 9.11 -2.91 -9.42
C PHE A 197 9.64 -1.50 -9.20
N LEU A 198 9.16 -0.80 -8.17
CA LEU A 198 9.67 0.53 -7.83
C LEU A 198 11.15 0.55 -7.44
N PHE A 199 11.66 -0.56 -6.91
CA PHE A 199 13.10 -0.69 -6.64
C PHE A 199 13.92 -0.69 -7.93
N LEU A 200 13.37 -1.25 -9.02
CA LEU A 200 14.06 -1.41 -10.30
C LEU A 200 14.05 -0.14 -11.17
N ILE A 201 13.15 0.80 -10.91
CA ILE A 201 13.01 2.08 -11.62
C ILE A 201 13.86 3.16 -10.93
#